data_fc315ca355b10c250ce38fca04840abf
#
_entry.id   fc315ca355b10c250ce38fca04840abf
#
_cell.length_a   1.000
_cell.length_b   1.000
_cell.length_c   1.000
_cell.angle_alpha   90.00
_cell.angle_beta   90.00
_cell.angle_gamma   90.00
#
_symmetry.space_group_name_H-M   'P 1'
#
loop_
_entity.id
_entity.type
_entity.pdbx_description
1 polymer ?
#
loop_
_entity_poly.entity_id
_entity_poly.type
_entity_poly.pdbx_seq_one_letter_code
_entity_poly.pdbx_strand_id
1 'polypeptide(L)'
;PAEARKAETVFSLRDVVLPFVFRRYLDYNVFEGLRRLHQQIRVHATKRASGHPERANDVKLSRGGIREIEFTVQLLQVVRGGRFPELRTRSTLDALDRLAKADLMPPETATALAQAYVFLRQVEHRAQYLDDQQTHMLPVDDGDLAWIAQSMAYPQTTDFLCALAAHRETVAQEFDRLLGNDAPCTNCDGSQRLEGDLDAVFDTLTGAFKERIDTWRANPRVLGLREDVRIRLARLIQRTHAWLVDGHVSETGAVRLADWLEALMRRDSYLALLHERPGIHERLLRLLSAAKWPARYLIQHPSVIDELANATMLDERFDAAQFESELESRRAALIRTGEDGEEELLNLLRRAHHSEVFRTLARDVEGRLSVEWVADDLSALADTVLKVAMRWCWALIRQRHREVPAIAILAYGKLGGKELGYGSDLDIVFVYE
;
A
#
# COMPACT_ATOMS: atom_id res chain seq x y z
N PRO A 1 -1.49 -18.49 38.04
CA PRO A 1 -1.58 -17.02 37.96
C PRO A 1 -0.45 -16.39 37.14
N ALA A 2 0.78 -16.94 37.17
CA ALA A 2 1.91 -16.42 36.41
C ALA A 2 1.80 -16.72 34.90
N GLU A 3 1.25 -17.84 34.51
CA GLU A 3 1.01 -18.20 33.09
C GLU A 3 -0.13 -17.38 32.49
N ALA A 4 -1.20 -17.10 33.25
CA ALA A 4 -2.27 -16.23 32.80
C ALA A 4 -1.79 -14.79 32.60
N ARG A 5 -0.96 -14.25 33.48
CA ARG A 5 -0.33 -12.92 33.33
C ARG A 5 0.62 -12.86 32.12
N LYS A 6 1.37 -13.95 31.84
CA LYS A 6 2.21 -14.03 30.64
C LYS A 6 1.38 -14.03 29.36
N ALA A 7 0.24 -14.73 29.35
CA ALA A 7 -0.68 -14.77 28.21
C ALA A 7 -1.32 -13.40 27.96
N GLU A 8 -1.82 -12.72 28.99
CA GLU A 8 -2.37 -11.36 28.89
C GLU A 8 -1.32 -10.35 28.39
N THR A 9 -0.08 -10.40 28.89
CA THR A 9 0.99 -9.50 28.44
C THR A 9 1.38 -9.76 26.98
N VAL A 10 1.39 -11.01 26.53
CA VAL A 10 1.68 -11.37 25.12
C VAL A 10 0.55 -10.92 24.21
N PHE A 11 -0.70 -11.04 24.61
CA PHE A 11 -1.85 -10.54 23.85
C PHE A 11 -1.82 -9.01 23.76
N SER A 12 -1.55 -8.31 24.84
CA SER A 12 -1.42 -6.85 24.90
C SER A 12 -0.31 -6.34 23.95
N LEU A 13 0.89 -6.96 23.95
CA LEU A 13 1.97 -6.59 23.04
C LEU A 13 1.59 -6.80 21.58
N ARG A 14 0.95 -7.92 21.26
CA ARG A 14 0.48 -8.22 19.93
C ARG A 14 -0.55 -7.21 19.43
N ASP A 15 -1.46 -6.79 20.29
CA ASP A 15 -2.51 -5.83 19.97
C ASP A 15 -1.96 -4.43 19.68
N VAL A 16 -0.84 -4.07 20.28
CA VAL A 16 -0.11 -2.81 19.98
C VAL A 16 0.70 -2.93 18.68
N VAL A 17 1.38 -4.06 18.49
CA VAL A 17 2.30 -4.24 17.34
C VAL A 17 1.54 -4.45 16.03
N LEU A 18 0.42 -5.19 16.02
CA LEU A 18 -0.30 -5.51 14.80
C LEU A 18 -0.81 -4.27 14.04
N PRO A 19 -1.43 -3.27 14.65
CA PRO A 19 -1.87 -2.06 13.95
C PRO A 19 -0.70 -1.22 13.44
N PHE A 20 0.46 -1.29 14.12
CA PHE A 20 1.67 -0.60 13.71
C PHE A 20 2.32 -1.25 12.47
N VAL A 21 2.42 -2.58 12.45
CA VAL A 21 3.04 -3.34 11.36
C VAL A 21 2.10 -3.42 10.15
N PHE A 22 0.83 -3.74 10.38
CA PHE A 22 -0.18 -3.94 9.34
C PHE A 22 -1.10 -2.73 9.26
N ARG A 23 -0.55 -1.60 8.82
CA ARG A 23 -1.31 -0.37 8.63
C ARG A 23 -2.30 -0.54 7.48
N ARG A 24 -3.51 -0.07 7.66
CA ARG A 24 -4.50 -0.02 6.58
C ARG A 24 -4.11 0.95 5.47
N TYR A 25 -3.48 2.05 5.86
CA TYR A 25 -2.98 3.08 4.94
C TYR A 25 -1.47 2.95 4.88
N LEU A 26 -0.98 2.57 3.70
CA LEU A 26 0.44 2.39 3.45
C LEU A 26 1.16 3.73 3.42
N ASP A 27 2.26 3.79 4.14
CA ASP A 27 3.31 4.73 3.83
C ASP A 27 4.12 4.18 2.64
N TYR A 28 3.91 4.74 1.45
CA TYR A 28 4.61 4.31 0.23
C TYR A 28 6.13 4.48 0.32
N ASN A 29 6.62 5.32 1.24
CA ASN A 29 8.05 5.38 1.57
C ASN A 29 8.57 4.05 2.13
N VAL A 30 7.71 3.21 2.70
CA VAL A 30 8.11 1.87 3.17
C VAL A 30 8.52 1.00 1.99
N PHE A 31 7.81 1.03 0.86
CA PHE A 31 8.19 0.30 -0.35
C PHE A 31 9.54 0.75 -0.87
N GLU A 32 9.72 2.06 -1.00
CA GLU A 32 10.99 2.61 -1.47
C GLU A 32 12.12 2.38 -0.48
N GLY A 33 11.86 2.54 0.81
CA GLY A 33 12.82 2.24 1.87
C GLY A 33 13.25 0.77 1.87
N LEU A 34 12.31 -0.15 1.70
CA LEU A 34 12.58 -1.59 1.59
C LEU A 34 13.33 -1.93 0.29
N ARG A 35 12.96 -1.30 -0.83
CA ARG A 35 13.66 -1.43 -2.11
C ARG A 35 15.11 -0.96 -2.01
N ARG A 36 15.36 0.21 -1.42
CA ARG A 36 16.71 0.74 -1.16
C ARG A 36 17.51 -0.17 -0.23
N LEU A 37 16.89 -0.63 0.86
CA LEU A 37 17.54 -1.56 1.79
C LEU A 37 17.96 -2.86 1.10
N HIS A 38 17.08 -3.42 0.28
CA HIS A 38 17.37 -4.64 -0.47
C HIS A 38 18.49 -4.41 -1.51
N GLN A 39 18.45 -3.29 -2.21
CA GLN A 39 19.49 -2.92 -3.15
C GLN A 39 20.85 -2.77 -2.45
N GLN A 40 20.90 -2.19 -1.24
CA GLN A 40 22.09 -2.13 -0.42
C GLN A 40 22.56 -3.53 -0.02
N ILE A 41 21.65 -4.42 0.39
CA ILE A 41 21.97 -5.82 0.72
C ILE A 41 22.56 -6.53 -0.49
N ARG A 42 21.99 -6.39 -1.69
CA ARG A 42 22.54 -6.94 -2.95
C ARG A 42 23.93 -6.40 -3.26
N VAL A 43 24.14 -5.09 -3.18
CA VAL A 43 25.44 -4.46 -3.41
C VAL A 43 26.49 -4.98 -2.41
N HIS A 44 26.12 -5.11 -1.14
CA HIS A 44 26.99 -5.70 -0.12
C HIS A 44 27.28 -7.17 -0.37
N ALA A 45 26.29 -7.97 -0.77
CA ALA A 45 26.49 -9.38 -1.12
C ALA A 45 27.41 -9.53 -2.34
N THR A 46 27.22 -8.73 -3.39
CA THR A 46 28.09 -8.73 -4.58
C THR A 46 29.52 -8.31 -4.24
N LYS A 47 29.71 -7.27 -3.42
CA LYS A 47 31.04 -6.84 -2.96
C LYS A 47 31.75 -7.92 -2.12
N ARG A 48 31.01 -8.66 -1.29
CA ARG A 48 31.55 -9.78 -0.52
C ARG A 48 31.88 -10.97 -1.42
N ALA A 49 31.13 -11.21 -2.48
CA ALA A 49 31.37 -12.27 -3.45
C ALA A 49 32.56 -11.97 -4.38
N SER A 50 32.84 -10.69 -4.70
CA SER A 50 33.93 -10.32 -5.60
C SER A 50 35.32 -10.64 -5.05
N GLY A 51 35.48 -10.78 -3.70
CA GLY A 51 36.71 -11.23 -3.07
C GLY A 51 36.77 -12.73 -2.73
N HIS A 52 35.65 -13.44 -2.86
CA HIS A 52 35.44 -14.81 -2.44
C HIS A 52 34.47 -15.52 -3.38
N PRO A 53 34.94 -16.13 -4.49
CA PRO A 53 34.10 -16.80 -5.48
C PRO A 53 33.17 -17.86 -4.89
N GLU A 54 33.62 -18.55 -3.82
CA GLU A 54 32.86 -19.53 -3.07
C GLU A 54 31.53 -18.96 -2.48
N ARG A 55 31.47 -17.66 -2.21
CA ARG A 55 30.27 -17.01 -1.68
C ARG A 55 29.17 -16.80 -2.74
N ALA A 56 29.46 -17.01 -4.02
CA ALA A 56 28.43 -17.08 -5.05
C ALA A 56 27.50 -18.28 -4.86
N ASN A 57 27.94 -19.28 -4.09
CA ASN A 57 27.20 -20.51 -3.78
C ASN A 57 26.27 -20.40 -2.56
N ASP A 58 26.00 -19.19 -2.09
CA ASP A 58 25.08 -18.93 -0.99
C ASP A 58 23.62 -19.12 -1.44
N VAL A 59 22.94 -20.14 -0.92
CA VAL A 59 21.54 -20.46 -1.30
C VAL A 59 20.51 -19.57 -0.60
N LYS A 60 20.92 -18.80 0.39
CA LYS A 60 20.03 -17.95 1.17
C LYS A 60 20.12 -16.47 0.76
N LEU A 61 21.34 -15.93 0.67
CA LEU A 61 21.57 -14.49 0.52
C LEU A 61 21.91 -14.06 -0.92
N SER A 62 22.29 -14.99 -1.80
CA SER A 62 22.55 -14.68 -3.20
C SER A 62 21.25 -14.41 -3.98
N ARG A 63 21.40 -13.84 -5.17
CA ARG A 63 20.30 -13.61 -6.10
C ARG A 63 19.50 -14.89 -6.34
N GLY A 64 18.20 -14.84 -6.21
CA GLY A 64 17.30 -15.99 -6.32
C GLY A 64 17.35 -16.91 -5.08
N GLY A 65 17.86 -16.44 -3.93
CA GLY A 65 17.94 -17.20 -2.70
C GLY A 65 16.69 -17.15 -1.84
N ILE A 66 16.69 -17.94 -0.77
CA ILE A 66 15.58 -18.06 0.19
C ILE A 66 15.11 -16.69 0.70
N ARG A 67 16.06 -15.77 0.95
CA ARG A 67 15.79 -14.43 1.48
C ARG A 67 14.91 -13.59 0.54
N GLU A 68 15.04 -13.75 -0.76
CA GLU A 68 14.23 -13.01 -1.73
C GLU A 68 12.79 -13.51 -1.74
N ILE A 69 12.54 -14.81 -1.54
CA ILE A 69 11.18 -15.36 -1.37
C ILE A 69 10.55 -14.84 -0.08
N GLU A 70 11.27 -14.95 1.05
CA GLU A 70 10.81 -14.45 2.34
C GLU A 70 10.48 -12.97 2.29
N PHE A 71 11.35 -12.17 1.64
CA PHE A 71 11.13 -10.75 1.48
C PHE A 71 9.92 -10.43 0.62
N THR A 72 9.74 -11.12 -0.51
CA THR A 72 8.55 -10.99 -1.37
C THR A 72 7.27 -11.19 -0.57
N VAL A 73 7.21 -12.27 0.20
CA VAL A 73 6.06 -12.59 1.03
C VAL A 73 5.83 -11.54 2.12
N GLN A 74 6.88 -11.22 2.89
CA GLN A 74 6.81 -10.26 4.00
C GLN A 74 6.42 -8.85 3.50
N LEU A 75 6.96 -8.43 2.36
CA LEU A 75 6.61 -7.16 1.75
C LEU A 75 5.10 -7.11 1.45
N LEU A 76 4.56 -8.13 0.78
CA LEU A 76 3.13 -8.20 0.46
C LEU A 76 2.26 -8.31 1.73
N GLN A 77 2.72 -9.04 2.74
CA GLN A 77 2.04 -9.11 4.04
C GLN A 77 1.97 -7.75 4.74
N VAL A 78 3.08 -7.02 4.82
CA VAL A 78 3.12 -5.68 5.45
C VAL A 78 2.22 -4.71 4.69
N VAL A 79 2.28 -4.77 3.36
CA VAL A 79 1.55 -3.87 2.47
C VAL A 79 0.05 -4.13 2.46
N ARG A 80 -0.35 -5.38 2.46
CA ARG A 80 -1.75 -5.80 2.27
C ARG A 80 -2.42 -6.33 3.54
N GLY A 81 -1.63 -6.76 4.52
CA GLY A 81 -2.14 -7.40 5.74
C GLY A 81 -2.94 -6.48 6.66
N GLY A 82 -2.90 -5.16 6.44
CA GLY A 82 -3.82 -4.21 7.09
C GLY A 82 -5.25 -4.39 6.59
N ARG A 83 -5.41 -4.64 5.30
CA ARG A 83 -6.71 -4.85 4.64
C ARG A 83 -7.15 -6.32 4.64
N PHE A 84 -6.18 -7.23 4.48
CA PHE A 84 -6.38 -8.68 4.42
C PHE A 84 -5.78 -9.35 5.67
N PRO A 85 -6.50 -9.39 6.80
CA PRO A 85 -5.98 -9.94 8.06
C PRO A 85 -5.55 -11.41 7.96
N GLU A 86 -6.11 -12.16 7.02
CA GLU A 86 -5.75 -13.55 6.72
C GLU A 86 -4.31 -13.71 6.26
N LEU A 87 -3.70 -12.66 5.68
CA LEU A 87 -2.28 -12.68 5.27
C LEU A 87 -1.31 -12.65 6.46
N ARG A 88 -1.77 -12.37 7.68
CA ARG A 88 -0.94 -12.24 8.88
C ARG A 88 -0.54 -13.60 9.44
N THR A 89 0.10 -14.42 8.62
CA THR A 89 0.64 -15.74 9.02
C THR A 89 2.17 -15.67 9.15
N ARG A 90 2.75 -16.59 9.94
CA ARG A 90 4.19 -16.72 10.11
C ARG A 90 4.85 -17.63 9.07
N SER A 91 4.06 -18.53 8.50
CA SER A 91 4.56 -19.49 7.52
C SER A 91 4.64 -18.85 6.14
N THR A 92 5.81 -18.91 5.51
CA THR A 92 6.02 -18.41 4.13
C THR A 92 5.16 -19.19 3.13
N LEU A 93 5.05 -20.51 3.27
CA LEU A 93 4.24 -21.33 2.37
C LEU A 93 2.74 -21.05 2.51
N ASP A 94 2.24 -20.91 3.74
CA ASP A 94 0.86 -20.54 4.02
C ASP A 94 0.55 -19.13 3.52
N ALA A 95 1.50 -18.22 3.64
CA ALA A 95 1.34 -16.86 3.11
C ALA A 95 1.27 -16.82 1.59
N LEU A 96 2.08 -17.62 0.88
CA LEU A 96 2.01 -17.72 -0.58
C LEU A 96 0.64 -18.26 -1.05
N ASP A 97 0.12 -19.29 -0.41
CA ASP A 97 -1.22 -19.82 -0.69
C ASP A 97 -2.33 -18.77 -0.47
N ARG A 98 -2.25 -18.01 0.64
CA ARG A 98 -3.23 -16.96 0.95
C ARG A 98 -3.12 -15.76 0.02
N LEU A 99 -1.92 -15.41 -0.43
CA LEU A 99 -1.70 -14.35 -1.42
C LEU A 99 -2.33 -14.71 -2.77
N ALA A 100 -2.22 -15.97 -3.19
CA ALA A 100 -2.89 -16.46 -4.39
C ALA A 100 -4.42 -16.45 -4.25
N LYS A 101 -4.95 -16.93 -3.11
CA LYS A 101 -6.40 -16.94 -2.81
C LYS A 101 -7.00 -15.55 -2.72
N ALA A 102 -6.22 -14.55 -2.29
CA ALA A 102 -6.63 -13.15 -2.22
C ALA A 102 -6.44 -12.37 -3.53
N ASP A 103 -6.06 -13.04 -4.62
CA ASP A 103 -5.76 -12.46 -5.94
C ASP A 103 -4.69 -11.34 -5.90
N LEU A 104 -3.75 -11.46 -4.96
CA LEU A 104 -2.63 -10.54 -4.79
C LEU A 104 -1.34 -11.03 -5.43
N MET A 105 -1.34 -12.27 -5.88
CA MET A 105 -0.26 -12.93 -6.61
C MET A 105 -0.88 -13.97 -7.56
N PRO A 106 -0.39 -14.08 -8.83
CA PRO A 106 -0.85 -15.14 -9.73
C PRO A 106 -0.64 -16.53 -9.10
N PRO A 107 -1.60 -17.45 -9.19
CA PRO A 107 -1.50 -18.78 -8.58
C PRO A 107 -0.28 -19.58 -9.04
N GLU A 108 0.08 -19.45 -10.33
CA GLU A 108 1.28 -20.06 -10.90
C GLU A 108 2.57 -19.52 -10.28
N THR A 109 2.66 -18.20 -10.06
CA THR A 109 3.79 -17.56 -9.38
C THR A 109 3.90 -18.05 -7.93
N ALA A 110 2.79 -18.08 -7.18
CA ALA A 110 2.78 -18.56 -5.81
C ALA A 110 3.24 -20.02 -5.71
N THR A 111 2.78 -20.87 -6.64
CA THR A 111 3.18 -22.29 -6.73
C THR A 111 4.67 -22.42 -7.05
N ALA A 112 5.19 -21.67 -8.03
CA ALA A 112 6.59 -21.70 -8.40
C ALA A 112 7.52 -21.24 -7.27
N LEU A 113 7.15 -20.15 -6.56
CA LEU A 113 7.88 -19.65 -5.40
C LEU A 113 7.83 -20.64 -4.22
N ALA A 114 6.69 -21.33 -4.00
CA ALA A 114 6.58 -22.34 -2.95
C ALA A 114 7.47 -23.56 -3.25
N GLN A 115 7.49 -24.02 -4.49
CA GLN A 115 8.38 -25.11 -4.94
C GLN A 115 9.86 -24.72 -4.77
N ALA A 116 10.21 -23.53 -5.22
CA ALA A 116 11.58 -22.99 -5.06
C ALA A 116 11.97 -22.86 -3.58
N TYR A 117 11.06 -22.39 -2.73
CA TYR A 117 11.30 -22.28 -1.29
C TYR A 117 11.59 -23.64 -0.66
N VAL A 118 10.76 -24.64 -0.93
CA VAL A 118 10.97 -26.00 -0.41
C VAL A 118 12.28 -26.58 -0.89
N PHE A 119 12.57 -26.45 -2.19
CA PHE A 119 13.81 -26.93 -2.77
C PHE A 119 15.04 -26.27 -2.13
N LEU A 120 15.07 -24.95 -2.07
CA LEU A 120 16.20 -24.21 -1.49
C LEU A 120 16.40 -24.50 0.02
N ARG A 121 15.31 -24.69 0.77
CA ARG A 121 15.38 -25.10 2.17
C ARG A 121 15.94 -26.51 2.32
N GLN A 122 15.58 -27.43 1.44
CA GLN A 122 16.18 -28.78 1.44
C GLN A 122 17.68 -28.71 1.14
N VAL A 123 18.09 -27.90 0.17
CA VAL A 123 19.52 -27.68 -0.12
C VAL A 123 20.25 -27.10 1.09
N GLU A 124 19.71 -26.05 1.73
CA GLU A 124 20.27 -25.46 2.94
C GLU A 124 20.43 -26.51 4.05
N HIS A 125 19.42 -27.33 4.30
CA HIS A 125 19.50 -28.39 5.32
C HIS A 125 20.56 -29.44 4.98
N ARG A 126 20.69 -29.84 3.71
CA ARG A 126 21.72 -30.80 3.29
C ARG A 126 23.13 -30.24 3.48
N ALA A 127 23.35 -28.94 3.15
CA ALA A 127 24.61 -28.29 3.40
C ALA A 127 24.94 -28.22 4.90
N GLN A 128 23.95 -28.01 5.76
CA GLN A 128 24.13 -28.00 7.23
C GLN A 128 24.44 -29.39 7.80
N TYR A 129 23.93 -30.48 7.21
CA TYR A 129 24.14 -31.84 7.70
C TYR A 129 25.56 -32.34 7.49
N LEU A 130 26.32 -31.77 6.52
CA LEU A 130 27.67 -32.24 6.21
C LEU A 130 28.62 -32.10 7.41
N ASP A 131 28.60 -30.91 8.04
CA ASP A 131 29.59 -30.58 9.11
C ASP A 131 28.90 -30.12 10.41
N ASP A 132 27.60 -30.35 10.58
CA ASP A 132 26.82 -29.85 11.72
C ASP A 132 27.04 -28.33 11.95
N GLN A 133 27.17 -27.58 10.86
CA GLN A 133 27.41 -26.14 10.86
C GLN A 133 26.20 -25.34 10.49
N GLN A 134 26.00 -24.19 11.10
CA GLN A 134 25.02 -23.20 10.67
C GLN A 134 25.50 -22.49 9.38
N THR A 135 25.52 -23.19 8.28
CA THR A 135 25.90 -22.66 6.96
C THR A 135 24.73 -22.60 6.01
N HIS A 136 24.81 -21.72 5.05
CA HIS A 136 23.92 -21.63 3.88
C HIS A 136 24.72 -21.59 2.57
N MET A 137 26.00 -21.95 2.67
CA MET A 137 26.93 -22.05 1.55
C MET A 137 26.92 -23.49 1.02
N LEU A 138 26.89 -23.64 -0.30
CA LEU A 138 27.18 -24.93 -0.91
C LEU A 138 28.67 -25.26 -0.73
N PRO A 139 29.03 -26.54 -0.49
CA PRO A 139 30.42 -26.94 -0.38
C PRO A 139 31.14 -26.72 -1.71
N VAL A 140 32.47 -26.51 -1.60
CA VAL A 140 33.34 -26.37 -2.77
C VAL A 140 33.89 -27.74 -3.18
N ASP A 141 33.89 -28.70 -2.25
CA ASP A 141 34.36 -30.06 -2.52
C ASP A 141 33.32 -30.81 -3.40
N ASP A 142 33.81 -31.43 -4.47
CA ASP A 142 32.99 -32.14 -5.44
C ASP A 142 32.31 -33.38 -4.84
N GLY A 143 32.93 -34.05 -3.86
CA GLY A 143 32.38 -35.21 -3.16
C GLY A 143 31.20 -34.84 -2.29
N ASP A 144 31.32 -33.73 -1.54
CA ASP A 144 30.27 -33.20 -0.70
C ASP A 144 29.08 -32.68 -1.55
N LEU A 145 29.39 -32.03 -2.65
CA LEU A 145 28.39 -31.56 -3.58
C LEU A 145 27.63 -32.74 -4.26
N ALA A 146 28.36 -33.80 -4.62
CA ALA A 146 27.74 -35.02 -5.14
C ALA A 146 26.88 -35.72 -4.08
N TRP A 147 27.28 -35.71 -2.81
CA TRP A 147 26.46 -36.24 -1.73
C TRP A 147 25.15 -35.44 -1.56
N ILE A 148 25.20 -34.10 -1.60
CA ILE A 148 23.99 -33.28 -1.58
C ILE A 148 23.07 -33.65 -2.74
N ALA A 149 23.60 -33.71 -3.97
CA ALA A 149 22.84 -34.07 -5.16
C ALA A 149 22.13 -35.42 -5.00
N GLN A 150 22.87 -36.46 -4.60
CA GLN A 150 22.34 -37.81 -4.38
C GLN A 150 21.26 -37.84 -3.27
N SER A 151 21.50 -37.10 -2.17
CA SER A 151 20.56 -37.03 -1.04
C SER A 151 19.24 -36.32 -1.41
N MET A 152 19.24 -35.57 -2.51
CA MET A 152 18.07 -34.93 -3.10
C MET A 152 17.52 -35.68 -4.32
N ALA A 153 17.93 -36.93 -4.50
CA ALA A 153 17.53 -37.83 -5.58
C ALA A 153 17.96 -37.39 -7.01
N TYR A 154 19.05 -36.63 -7.12
CA TYR A 154 19.67 -36.30 -8.40
C TYR A 154 20.82 -37.26 -8.68
N PRO A 155 20.79 -38.05 -9.76
CA PRO A 155 21.85 -39.01 -10.09
C PRO A 155 23.17 -38.36 -10.42
N GLN A 156 23.12 -37.14 -11.01
CA GLN A 156 24.28 -36.37 -11.42
C GLN A 156 24.29 -35.00 -10.73
N THR A 157 25.47 -34.55 -10.31
CA THR A 157 25.67 -33.22 -9.72
C THR A 157 25.27 -32.10 -10.69
N THR A 158 25.48 -32.29 -11.99
CA THR A 158 25.08 -31.36 -13.04
C THR A 158 23.58 -31.13 -13.09
N ASP A 159 22.77 -32.22 -12.95
CA ASP A 159 21.31 -32.13 -12.97
C ASP A 159 20.79 -31.35 -11.74
N PHE A 160 21.40 -31.61 -10.59
CA PHE A 160 21.12 -30.85 -9.35
C PHE A 160 21.44 -29.36 -9.51
N LEU A 161 22.61 -29.02 -10.06
CA LEU A 161 23.01 -27.63 -10.27
C LEU A 161 22.10 -26.91 -11.29
N CYS A 162 21.68 -27.63 -12.34
CA CYS A 162 20.69 -27.10 -13.30
C CYS A 162 19.33 -26.82 -12.63
N ALA A 163 18.84 -27.74 -11.79
CA ALA A 163 17.60 -27.53 -11.05
C ALA A 163 17.73 -26.37 -10.04
N LEU A 164 18.85 -26.26 -9.34
CA LEU A 164 19.13 -25.14 -8.44
C LEU A 164 19.14 -23.81 -9.19
N ALA A 165 19.81 -23.75 -10.33
CA ALA A 165 19.86 -22.55 -11.17
C ALA A 165 18.47 -22.15 -11.67
N ALA A 166 17.64 -23.11 -12.10
CA ALA A 166 16.29 -22.87 -12.55
C ALA A 166 15.38 -22.28 -11.44
N HIS A 167 15.42 -22.87 -10.24
CA HIS A 167 14.66 -22.35 -9.11
C HIS A 167 15.13 -20.94 -8.70
N ARG A 168 16.44 -20.71 -8.66
CA ARG A 168 16.99 -19.39 -8.35
C ARG A 168 16.63 -18.33 -9.37
N GLU A 169 16.65 -18.68 -10.65
CA GLU A 169 16.25 -17.72 -11.71
C GLU A 169 14.76 -17.38 -11.62
N THR A 170 13.89 -18.36 -11.36
CA THR A 170 12.46 -18.12 -11.12
C THR A 170 12.24 -17.14 -9.97
N VAL A 171 12.90 -17.37 -8.85
CA VAL A 171 12.80 -16.48 -7.67
C VAL A 171 13.30 -15.07 -8.00
N ALA A 172 14.44 -14.98 -8.69
CA ALA A 172 15.05 -13.70 -9.04
C ALA A 172 14.17 -12.87 -9.98
N GLN A 173 13.56 -13.51 -10.98
CA GLN A 173 12.66 -12.85 -11.94
C GLN A 173 11.41 -12.30 -11.25
N GLU A 174 10.76 -13.11 -10.40
CA GLU A 174 9.57 -12.66 -9.66
C GLU A 174 9.91 -11.56 -8.65
N PHE A 175 11.07 -11.66 -8.02
CA PHE A 175 11.55 -10.63 -7.12
C PHE A 175 11.87 -9.32 -7.84
N ASP A 176 12.55 -9.39 -9.01
CA ASP A 176 12.88 -8.23 -9.84
C ASP A 176 11.59 -7.58 -10.39
N ARG A 177 10.58 -8.38 -10.76
CA ARG A 177 9.24 -7.89 -11.18
C ARG A 177 8.54 -7.14 -10.04
N LEU A 178 8.56 -7.68 -8.82
CA LEU A 178 7.94 -7.05 -7.65
C LEU A 178 8.58 -5.70 -7.31
N LEU A 179 9.91 -5.60 -7.47
CA LEU A 179 10.65 -4.38 -7.20
C LEU A 179 10.62 -3.37 -8.36
N GLY A 180 9.99 -3.70 -9.50
CA GLY A 180 9.91 -2.82 -10.65
C GLY A 180 11.26 -2.60 -11.34
N ASN A 181 12.15 -3.60 -11.27
CA ASN A 181 13.35 -3.66 -12.10
C ASN A 181 12.97 -4.22 -13.49
N ASP A 182 11.98 -3.61 -14.14
CA ASP A 182 11.81 -3.82 -15.59
C ASP A 182 13.09 -3.39 -16.27
N ALA A 183 13.55 -4.22 -17.20
CA ALA A 183 14.85 -4.19 -17.84
C ALA A 183 15.38 -2.78 -18.12
N PRO A 184 16.71 -2.54 -18.01
CA PRO A 184 17.27 -1.27 -18.40
C PRO A 184 16.87 -1.01 -19.86
N CYS A 185 16.19 0.12 -20.10
CA CYS A 185 15.94 0.59 -21.45
C CYS A 185 17.27 0.65 -22.20
N THR A 186 17.48 -0.28 -23.13
CA THR A 186 18.70 -0.36 -23.94
C THR A 186 18.83 0.79 -24.94
N ASN A 187 17.97 1.84 -24.82
CA ASN A 187 17.94 3.00 -25.73
C ASN A 187 17.91 4.36 -24.99
N CYS A 188 18.45 4.44 -23.77
CA CYS A 188 18.58 5.74 -23.06
C CYS A 188 20.03 6.26 -23.17
N ASP A 189 20.43 6.60 -24.39
CA ASP A 189 21.63 7.39 -24.61
C ASP A 189 21.26 8.88 -24.53
N GLY A 190 21.75 9.59 -23.53
CA GLY A 190 21.75 11.07 -23.46
C GLY A 190 20.64 11.76 -22.66
N SER A 191 19.52 11.11 -22.29
CA SER A 191 18.41 11.78 -21.57
C SER A 191 18.51 11.74 -20.03
N GLN A 192 19.41 10.98 -19.45
CA GLN A 192 19.52 10.80 -17.99
C GLN A 192 19.94 12.07 -17.21
N ARG A 193 20.52 13.08 -17.86
CA ARG A 193 20.87 14.36 -17.23
C ARG A 193 19.71 15.36 -17.17
N LEU A 194 18.71 15.25 -18.05
CA LEU A 194 17.53 16.11 -18.08
C LEU A 194 16.41 15.62 -17.16
N GLU A 195 16.38 14.33 -16.80
CA GLU A 195 15.29 13.73 -16.01
C GLU A 195 15.24 14.17 -14.54
N GLY A 196 16.27 14.83 -14.02
CA GLY A 196 16.33 15.30 -12.63
C GLY A 196 16.33 16.81 -12.46
N ASP A 197 16.49 17.58 -13.54
CA ASP A 197 16.54 19.02 -13.47
C ASP A 197 15.13 19.60 -13.62
N LEU A 198 14.56 20.07 -12.50
CA LEU A 198 13.23 20.70 -12.47
C LEU A 198 13.15 21.91 -13.41
N ASP A 199 14.20 22.71 -13.49
CA ASP A 199 14.19 23.92 -14.32
C ASP A 199 14.15 23.57 -15.81
N ALA A 200 14.88 22.55 -16.22
CA ALA A 200 14.82 22.04 -17.59
C ALA A 200 13.42 21.48 -17.94
N VAL A 201 12.77 20.81 -16.99
CA VAL A 201 11.39 20.33 -17.16
C VAL A 201 10.42 21.50 -17.30
N PHE A 202 10.54 22.54 -16.46
CA PHE A 202 9.66 23.70 -16.52
C PHE A 202 9.74 24.42 -17.88
N ASP A 203 10.91 24.41 -18.52
CA ASP A 203 11.09 25.03 -19.84
C ASP A 203 10.37 24.29 -20.96
N THR A 204 10.10 22.99 -20.80
CA THR A 204 9.39 22.18 -21.79
C THR A 204 7.86 22.31 -21.73
N LEU A 205 7.32 22.88 -20.66
CA LEU A 205 5.88 23.01 -20.45
C LEU A 205 5.25 24.08 -21.35
N THR A 206 3.94 24.02 -21.49
CA THR A 206 3.14 24.98 -22.29
C THR A 206 1.84 25.35 -21.59
N GLY A 207 1.21 26.46 -22.00
CA GLY A 207 -0.12 26.89 -21.55
C GLY A 207 -0.20 27.34 -20.09
N ALA A 208 -1.40 27.33 -19.53
CA ALA A 208 -1.68 27.72 -18.15
C ALA A 208 -1.01 26.79 -17.12
N PHE A 209 -0.78 25.53 -17.48
CA PHE A 209 -0.01 24.62 -16.63
C PHE A 209 1.44 25.09 -16.45
N LYS A 210 2.09 25.57 -17.53
CA LYS A 210 3.42 26.18 -17.45
C LYS A 210 3.39 27.41 -16.55
N GLU A 211 2.47 28.35 -16.78
CA GLU A 211 2.37 29.58 -15.97
C GLU A 211 2.25 29.25 -14.47
N ARG A 212 1.47 28.24 -14.15
CA ARG A 212 1.28 27.80 -12.76
C ARG A 212 2.56 27.18 -12.18
N ILE A 213 3.25 26.32 -12.92
CA ILE A 213 4.49 25.67 -12.48
C ILE A 213 5.66 26.67 -12.42
N ASP A 214 5.75 27.66 -13.30
CA ASP A 214 6.80 28.67 -13.28
C ASP A 214 6.82 29.46 -11.95
N THR A 215 5.68 29.57 -11.25
CA THR A 215 5.64 30.17 -9.90
C THR A 215 6.49 29.39 -8.88
N TRP A 216 6.80 28.14 -9.15
CA TRP A 216 7.60 27.30 -8.26
C TRP A 216 9.09 27.57 -8.31
N ARG A 217 9.60 28.23 -9.38
CA ARG A 217 11.01 28.62 -9.50
C ARG A 217 11.48 29.53 -8.34
N ALA A 218 10.57 30.36 -7.84
CA ALA A 218 10.86 31.27 -6.71
C ALA A 218 10.29 30.73 -5.37
N ASN A 219 9.66 29.56 -5.36
CA ASN A 219 9.03 29.03 -4.14
C ASN A 219 10.07 28.40 -3.21
N PRO A 220 10.29 28.94 -1.98
CA PRO A 220 11.27 28.40 -1.05
C PRO A 220 11.04 26.93 -0.68
N ARG A 221 9.79 26.46 -0.76
CA ARG A 221 9.47 25.06 -0.47
C ARG A 221 10.00 24.13 -1.56
N VAL A 222 9.95 24.55 -2.82
CA VAL A 222 10.47 23.77 -3.96
C VAL A 222 11.99 23.80 -3.97
N LEU A 223 12.59 25.00 -3.73
CA LEU A 223 14.04 25.17 -3.67
C LEU A 223 14.68 24.34 -2.53
N GLY A 224 13.95 24.17 -1.42
CA GLY A 224 14.41 23.39 -0.26
C GLY A 224 14.12 21.87 -0.36
N LEU A 225 13.57 21.36 -1.47
CA LEU A 225 13.33 19.93 -1.63
C LEU A 225 14.65 19.15 -1.77
N ARG A 226 14.66 17.95 -1.18
CA ARG A 226 15.77 17.00 -1.39
C ARG A 226 15.83 16.55 -2.85
N GLU A 227 16.99 16.16 -3.31
CA GLU A 227 17.22 15.78 -4.71
C GLU A 227 16.29 14.64 -5.17
N ASP A 228 16.12 13.60 -4.34
CA ASP A 228 15.24 12.48 -4.65
C ASP A 228 13.77 12.90 -4.82
N VAL A 229 13.31 13.88 -4.04
CA VAL A 229 11.96 14.45 -4.15
C VAL A 229 11.82 15.33 -5.39
N ARG A 230 12.86 16.11 -5.72
CA ARG A 230 12.90 16.93 -6.96
C ARG A 230 12.79 16.07 -8.21
N ILE A 231 13.51 14.95 -8.25
CA ILE A 231 13.45 13.99 -9.38
C ILE A 231 12.04 13.41 -9.53
N ARG A 232 11.41 13.00 -8.43
CA ARG A 232 10.02 12.48 -8.47
C ARG A 232 9.05 13.55 -8.95
N LEU A 233 9.18 14.77 -8.43
CA LEU A 233 8.33 15.88 -8.82
C LEU A 233 8.50 16.20 -10.31
N ALA A 234 9.73 16.25 -10.82
CA ALA A 234 10.02 16.43 -12.23
C ALA A 234 9.31 15.39 -13.11
N ARG A 235 9.41 14.12 -12.76
CA ARG A 235 8.77 13.03 -13.50
C ARG A 235 7.23 13.11 -13.45
N LEU A 236 6.65 13.51 -12.31
CA LEU A 236 5.20 13.72 -12.20
C LEU A 236 4.73 14.85 -13.11
N ILE A 237 5.47 15.96 -13.16
CA ILE A 237 5.17 17.12 -14.02
C ILE A 237 5.30 16.73 -15.50
N GLN A 238 6.38 16.06 -15.90
CA GLN A 238 6.58 15.58 -17.26
C GLN A 238 5.46 14.67 -17.72
N ARG A 239 5.09 13.69 -16.88
CA ARG A 239 4.00 12.74 -17.18
C ARG A 239 2.65 13.46 -17.30
N THR A 240 2.37 14.42 -16.41
CA THR A 240 1.16 15.26 -16.50
C THR A 240 1.14 16.05 -17.80
N HIS A 241 2.25 16.65 -18.18
CA HIS A 241 2.37 17.41 -19.41
C HIS A 241 2.21 16.53 -20.67
N ALA A 242 2.81 15.34 -20.69
CA ALA A 242 2.60 14.39 -21.76
C ALA A 242 1.12 14.03 -21.94
N TRP A 243 0.41 13.71 -20.86
CA TRP A 243 -1.02 13.41 -20.91
C TRP A 243 -1.89 14.65 -21.28
N LEU A 244 -1.43 15.85 -20.95
CA LEU A 244 -2.08 17.09 -21.38
C LEU A 244 -1.95 17.28 -22.90
N VAL A 245 -0.76 17.06 -23.45
CA VAL A 245 -0.48 17.17 -24.89
C VAL A 245 -1.26 16.10 -25.68
N ASP A 246 -1.36 14.88 -25.15
CA ASP A 246 -2.11 13.78 -25.74
C ASP A 246 -3.64 13.94 -25.59
N GLY A 247 -4.10 15.00 -24.90
CA GLY A 247 -5.53 15.28 -24.68
C GLY A 247 -6.23 14.35 -23.70
N HIS A 248 -5.47 13.55 -22.93
CA HIS A 248 -6.02 12.65 -21.91
C HIS A 248 -6.48 13.38 -20.65
N VAL A 249 -5.93 14.57 -20.40
CA VAL A 249 -6.17 15.38 -19.20
C VAL A 249 -6.46 16.81 -19.60
N SER A 250 -7.36 17.47 -18.88
CA SER A 250 -7.64 18.89 -19.10
C SER A 250 -6.57 19.78 -18.49
N GLU A 251 -6.32 20.92 -19.10
CA GLU A 251 -5.40 21.93 -18.57
C GLU A 251 -5.80 22.39 -17.15
N THR A 252 -7.10 22.55 -16.92
CA THR A 252 -7.64 22.88 -15.60
C THR A 252 -7.31 21.78 -14.56
N GLY A 253 -7.35 20.51 -14.95
CA GLY A 253 -6.98 19.37 -14.10
C GLY A 253 -5.49 19.41 -13.75
N ALA A 254 -4.63 19.69 -14.73
CA ALA A 254 -3.19 19.82 -14.53
C ALA A 254 -2.83 20.98 -13.58
N VAL A 255 -3.47 22.14 -13.75
CA VAL A 255 -3.30 23.29 -12.84
C VAL A 255 -3.73 22.95 -11.41
N ARG A 256 -4.89 22.30 -11.23
CA ARG A 256 -5.35 21.86 -9.90
C ARG A 256 -4.45 20.80 -9.28
N LEU A 257 -3.84 19.93 -10.10
CA LEU A 257 -2.82 19.02 -9.60
C LEU A 257 -1.61 19.78 -9.07
N ALA A 258 -1.15 20.81 -9.77
CA ALA A 258 -0.07 21.65 -9.29
C ALA A 258 -0.40 22.32 -7.94
N ASP A 259 -1.63 22.84 -7.78
CA ASP A 259 -2.10 23.39 -6.51
C ASP A 259 -2.10 22.36 -5.38
N TRP A 260 -2.57 21.15 -5.68
CA TRP A 260 -2.60 20.06 -4.73
C TRP A 260 -1.19 19.57 -4.34
N LEU A 261 -0.30 19.41 -5.32
CA LEU A 261 1.11 19.04 -5.09
C LEU A 261 1.82 20.10 -4.23
N GLU A 262 1.58 21.39 -4.47
CA GLU A 262 2.19 22.46 -3.67
C GLU A 262 1.74 22.40 -2.21
N ALA A 263 0.48 22.16 -1.95
CA ALA A 263 -0.04 22.00 -0.59
C ALA A 263 0.60 20.82 0.15
N LEU A 264 1.04 19.79 -0.56
CA LEU A 264 1.53 18.52 -0.01
C LEU A 264 3.04 18.30 -0.20
N MET A 265 3.80 19.26 -0.67
CA MET A 265 5.26 19.12 -0.94
C MET A 265 6.07 18.63 0.28
N ARG A 266 5.58 18.85 1.50
CA ARG A 266 6.22 18.35 2.74
C ARG A 266 5.93 16.88 3.03
N ARG A 267 5.05 16.24 2.26
CA ARG A 267 4.61 14.85 2.45
C ARG A 267 5.10 13.99 1.29
N ASP A 268 6.36 13.59 1.36
CA ASP A 268 7.06 12.82 0.31
C ASP A 268 6.31 11.54 -0.09
N SER A 269 5.54 10.95 0.85
CA SER A 269 4.78 9.72 0.63
C SER A 269 3.77 9.81 -0.51
N TYR A 270 3.11 10.97 -0.67
CA TYR A 270 2.14 11.15 -1.76
C TYR A 270 2.81 11.31 -3.13
N LEU A 271 3.95 11.99 -3.17
CA LEU A 271 4.76 12.10 -4.40
C LEU A 271 5.28 10.73 -4.83
N ALA A 272 5.74 9.91 -3.87
CA ALA A 272 6.18 8.55 -4.12
C ALA A 272 5.02 7.68 -4.63
N LEU A 273 3.83 7.75 -4.00
CA LEU A 273 2.63 7.04 -4.44
C LEU A 273 2.29 7.32 -5.91
N LEU A 274 2.20 8.60 -6.27
CA LEU A 274 1.85 9.01 -7.64
C LEU A 274 2.95 8.64 -8.64
N HIS A 275 4.22 8.71 -8.22
CA HIS A 275 5.34 8.34 -9.06
C HIS A 275 5.32 6.84 -9.40
N GLU A 276 5.18 5.99 -8.38
CA GLU A 276 5.21 4.53 -8.51
C GLU A 276 3.94 3.93 -9.11
N ARG A 277 2.81 4.64 -9.04
CA ARG A 277 1.51 4.17 -9.52
C ARG A 277 0.92 5.14 -10.56
N PRO A 278 1.33 5.04 -11.84
CA PRO A 278 0.81 5.91 -12.90
C PRO A 278 -0.71 5.91 -13.01
N GLY A 279 -1.37 4.77 -12.82
CA GLY A 279 -2.83 4.68 -12.85
C GLY A 279 -3.53 5.45 -11.72
N ILE A 280 -2.89 5.58 -10.54
CA ILE A 280 -3.42 6.43 -9.45
C ILE A 280 -3.26 7.90 -9.83
N HIS A 281 -2.12 8.29 -10.40
CA HIS A 281 -1.88 9.64 -10.86
C HIS A 281 -2.88 10.06 -11.95
N GLU A 282 -3.14 9.20 -12.93
CA GLU A 282 -4.14 9.44 -13.97
C GLU A 282 -5.56 9.58 -13.38
N ARG A 283 -5.94 8.68 -12.47
CA ARG A 283 -7.24 8.72 -11.79
C ARG A 283 -7.40 10.00 -10.96
N LEU A 284 -6.34 10.42 -10.24
CA LEU A 284 -6.33 11.70 -9.53
C LEU A 284 -6.55 12.86 -10.49
N LEU A 285 -5.88 12.89 -11.63
CA LEU A 285 -6.05 13.94 -12.64
C LEU A 285 -7.47 13.97 -13.21
N ARG A 286 -8.10 12.83 -13.44
CA ARG A 286 -9.52 12.76 -13.86
C ARG A 286 -10.44 13.39 -12.80
N LEU A 287 -10.23 13.05 -11.53
CA LEU A 287 -10.99 13.64 -10.42
C LEU A 287 -10.80 15.16 -10.34
N LEU A 288 -9.57 15.63 -10.48
CA LEU A 288 -9.24 17.07 -10.46
C LEU A 288 -9.78 17.80 -11.69
N SER A 289 -9.90 17.12 -12.82
CA SER A 289 -10.48 17.66 -14.06
C SER A 289 -11.98 17.82 -13.98
N ALA A 290 -12.67 16.92 -13.28
CA ALA A 290 -14.13 16.85 -13.23
C ALA A 290 -14.76 18.09 -12.59
N ALA A 291 -14.29 18.53 -11.43
CA ALA A 291 -14.85 19.69 -10.73
C ALA A 291 -13.86 20.36 -9.75
N LYS A 292 -14.23 21.56 -9.26
CA LYS A 292 -13.47 22.26 -8.20
C LYS A 292 -13.63 21.58 -6.83
N TRP A 293 -14.77 20.95 -6.58
CA TRP A 293 -15.06 20.37 -5.28
C TRP A 293 -14.12 19.19 -4.93
N PRO A 294 -13.86 18.21 -5.81
CA PRO A 294 -12.87 17.16 -5.54
C PRO A 294 -11.48 17.70 -5.19
N ALA A 295 -11.03 18.76 -5.88
CA ALA A 295 -9.74 19.37 -5.59
C ALA A 295 -9.68 19.98 -4.18
N ARG A 296 -10.72 20.71 -3.77
CA ARG A 296 -10.83 21.26 -2.41
C ARG A 296 -10.91 20.15 -1.36
N TYR A 297 -11.69 19.13 -1.63
CA TYR A 297 -11.86 17.99 -0.73
C TYR A 297 -10.53 17.26 -0.48
N LEU A 298 -9.77 17.00 -1.53
CA LEU A 298 -8.44 16.37 -1.45
C LEU A 298 -7.39 17.24 -0.74
N ILE A 299 -7.49 18.56 -0.82
CA ILE A 299 -6.63 19.48 -0.06
C ILE A 299 -6.96 19.44 1.42
N GLN A 300 -8.24 19.40 1.77
CA GLN A 300 -8.71 19.34 3.16
C GLN A 300 -8.49 17.97 3.80
N HIS A 301 -8.61 16.89 3.00
CA HIS A 301 -8.54 15.51 3.44
C HIS A 301 -7.50 14.71 2.62
N PRO A 302 -6.21 15.06 2.69
CA PRO A 302 -5.19 14.48 1.80
C PRO A 302 -4.99 12.97 1.99
N SER A 303 -5.32 12.43 3.16
CA SER A 303 -5.20 10.99 3.44
C SER A 303 -6.17 10.11 2.63
N VAL A 304 -7.25 10.68 2.08
CA VAL A 304 -8.21 9.88 1.28
C VAL A 304 -7.67 9.47 -0.09
N ILE A 305 -6.56 10.05 -0.54
CA ILE A 305 -5.90 9.64 -1.79
C ILE A 305 -5.47 8.16 -1.75
N ASP A 306 -5.20 7.63 -0.56
CA ASP A 306 -4.85 6.23 -0.38
C ASP A 306 -5.96 5.29 -0.85
N GLU A 307 -7.21 5.75 -0.86
CA GLU A 307 -8.35 4.98 -1.39
C GLU A 307 -8.23 4.74 -2.90
N LEU A 308 -7.59 5.65 -3.66
CA LEU A 308 -7.34 5.45 -5.09
C LEU A 308 -6.39 4.30 -5.39
N ALA A 309 -5.59 3.89 -4.41
CA ALA A 309 -4.69 2.75 -4.52
C ALA A 309 -5.41 1.39 -4.44
N ASN A 310 -6.69 1.42 -4.01
CA ASN A 310 -7.50 0.22 -3.92
C ASN A 310 -8.11 -0.14 -5.28
N ALA A 311 -7.72 -1.28 -5.84
CA ALA A 311 -8.21 -1.73 -7.14
C ALA A 311 -9.72 -2.04 -7.13
N THR A 312 -10.25 -2.64 -6.05
CA THR A 312 -11.66 -3.03 -5.92
C THR A 312 -12.58 -1.88 -5.53
N MET A 313 -12.03 -0.71 -5.21
CA MET A 313 -12.81 0.47 -4.79
C MET A 313 -13.88 0.88 -5.83
N LEU A 314 -13.58 0.69 -7.11
CA LEU A 314 -14.48 1.08 -8.20
C LEU A 314 -15.62 0.07 -8.42
N ASP A 315 -15.45 -1.17 -7.99
CA ASP A 315 -16.38 -2.25 -8.27
C ASP A 315 -17.36 -2.53 -7.13
N GLU A 316 -17.01 -2.10 -5.90
CA GLU A 316 -17.82 -2.33 -4.70
C GLU A 316 -18.60 -1.07 -4.31
N ARG A 317 -19.91 -1.17 -4.18
CA ARG A 317 -20.77 -0.09 -3.63
C ARG A 317 -20.60 -0.01 -2.10
N PHE A 318 -21.17 1.06 -1.51
CA PHE A 318 -21.19 1.19 -0.06
C PHE A 318 -21.99 0.06 0.60
N ASP A 319 -21.36 -0.62 1.55
CA ASP A 319 -21.99 -1.64 2.41
C ASP A 319 -22.02 -1.16 3.86
N ALA A 320 -23.21 -0.86 4.36
CA ALA A 320 -23.43 -0.34 5.71
C ALA A 320 -22.99 -1.34 6.80
N ALA A 321 -23.22 -2.65 6.59
CA ALA A 321 -22.88 -3.68 7.55
C ALA A 321 -21.37 -3.88 7.66
N GLN A 322 -20.67 -3.90 6.52
CA GLN A 322 -19.22 -3.97 6.46
C GLN A 322 -18.59 -2.73 7.09
N PHE A 323 -19.10 -1.54 6.77
CA PHE A 323 -18.61 -0.27 7.32
C PHE A 323 -18.76 -0.22 8.85
N GLU A 324 -19.93 -0.58 9.38
CA GLU A 324 -20.19 -0.66 10.82
C GLU A 324 -19.27 -1.67 11.52
N SER A 325 -19.12 -2.87 10.96
CA SER A 325 -18.23 -3.92 11.49
C SER A 325 -16.78 -3.45 11.56
N GLU A 326 -16.32 -2.72 10.54
CA GLU A 326 -14.97 -2.19 10.51
C GLU A 326 -14.76 -1.09 11.55
N LEU A 327 -15.71 -0.18 11.72
CA LEU A 327 -15.67 0.85 12.76
C LEU A 327 -15.60 0.23 14.16
N GLU A 328 -16.41 -0.80 14.44
CA GLU A 328 -16.38 -1.48 15.74
C GLU A 328 -15.06 -2.23 15.98
N SER A 329 -14.50 -2.85 14.95
CA SER A 329 -13.18 -3.49 15.05
C SER A 329 -12.08 -2.48 15.40
N ARG A 330 -12.11 -1.29 14.78
CA ARG A 330 -11.16 -0.21 15.06
C ARG A 330 -11.38 0.40 16.44
N ARG A 331 -12.63 0.62 16.84
CA ARG A 331 -12.97 1.08 18.18
C ARG A 331 -12.45 0.11 19.24
N ALA A 332 -12.68 -1.19 19.06
CA ALA A 332 -12.16 -2.21 19.96
C ALA A 332 -10.63 -2.18 20.05
N ALA A 333 -9.93 -1.86 18.96
CA ALA A 333 -8.47 -1.68 18.98
C ALA A 333 -8.06 -0.45 19.81
N LEU A 334 -8.74 0.70 19.66
CA LEU A 334 -8.49 1.91 20.46
C LEU A 334 -8.74 1.66 21.96
N ILE A 335 -9.82 0.97 22.32
CA ILE A 335 -10.10 0.59 23.72
C ILE A 335 -8.95 -0.24 24.30
N ARG A 336 -8.41 -1.21 23.54
CA ARG A 336 -7.29 -2.05 23.99
C ARG A 336 -5.99 -1.28 24.20
N THR A 337 -5.78 -0.19 23.46
CA THR A 337 -4.60 0.67 23.61
C THR A 337 -4.78 1.80 24.63
N GLY A 338 -5.99 1.96 25.18
CA GLY A 338 -6.32 3.07 26.07
C GLY A 338 -6.44 4.42 25.38
N GLU A 339 -6.62 4.40 24.04
CA GLU A 339 -6.78 5.58 23.19
C GLU A 339 -8.24 5.74 22.72
N ASP A 340 -9.19 5.41 23.60
CA ASP A 340 -10.64 5.44 23.32
C ASP A 340 -11.33 6.72 23.81
N GLY A 341 -10.57 7.80 23.91
CA GLY A 341 -11.09 9.13 24.22
C GLY A 341 -12.15 9.59 23.21
N GLU A 342 -12.98 10.55 23.60
CA GLU A 342 -14.06 11.08 22.77
C GLU A 342 -13.52 11.63 21.44
N GLU A 343 -12.39 12.35 21.48
CA GLU A 343 -11.76 12.94 20.30
C GLU A 343 -11.21 11.87 19.32
N GLU A 344 -10.61 10.81 19.83
CA GLU A 344 -10.09 9.70 19.05
C GLU A 344 -11.22 8.95 18.33
N LEU A 345 -12.33 8.72 19.04
CA LEU A 345 -13.52 8.09 18.45
C LEU A 345 -14.17 8.97 17.39
N LEU A 346 -14.29 10.28 17.64
CA LEU A 346 -14.77 11.25 16.65
C LEU A 346 -13.85 11.31 15.41
N ASN A 347 -12.55 11.31 15.62
CA ASN A 347 -11.58 11.30 14.54
C ASN A 347 -11.62 10.00 13.73
N LEU A 348 -11.83 8.86 14.38
CA LEU A 348 -12.04 7.59 13.70
C LEU A 348 -13.28 7.65 12.78
N LEU A 349 -14.40 8.13 13.31
CA LEU A 349 -15.66 8.24 12.58
C LEU A 349 -15.55 9.22 11.39
N ARG A 350 -14.96 10.40 11.62
CA ARG A 350 -14.71 11.41 10.57
C ARG A 350 -13.85 10.86 9.44
N ARG A 351 -12.73 10.19 9.77
CA ARG A 351 -11.84 9.61 8.74
C ARG A 351 -12.55 8.54 7.93
N ALA A 352 -13.30 7.65 8.58
CA ALA A 352 -14.04 6.61 7.88
C ALA A 352 -15.12 7.21 6.96
N HIS A 353 -15.87 8.21 7.44
CA HIS A 353 -16.84 8.94 6.64
C HIS A 353 -16.17 9.61 5.43
N HIS A 354 -15.06 10.34 5.62
CA HIS A 354 -14.36 11.00 4.52
C HIS A 354 -13.82 10.02 3.48
N SER A 355 -13.32 8.87 3.91
CA SER A 355 -12.88 7.83 3.00
C SER A 355 -14.03 7.31 2.13
N GLU A 356 -15.20 7.09 2.72
CA GLU A 356 -16.32 6.53 1.98
C GLU A 356 -16.99 7.56 1.04
N VAL A 357 -17.12 8.81 1.46
CA VAL A 357 -17.53 9.92 0.59
C VAL A 357 -16.60 10.01 -0.62
N PHE A 358 -15.29 9.90 -0.41
CA PHE A 358 -14.32 9.96 -1.49
C PHE A 358 -14.39 8.75 -2.43
N ARG A 359 -14.63 7.54 -1.91
CA ARG A 359 -14.87 6.35 -2.74
C ARG A 359 -16.10 6.50 -3.63
N THR A 360 -17.19 7.01 -3.06
CA THR A 360 -18.41 7.29 -3.83
C THR A 360 -18.14 8.32 -4.92
N LEU A 361 -17.43 9.42 -4.61
CA LEU A 361 -17.01 10.42 -5.58
C LEU A 361 -16.14 9.82 -6.71
N ALA A 362 -15.18 8.98 -6.37
CA ALA A 362 -14.29 8.38 -7.36
C ALA A 362 -15.07 7.46 -8.32
N ARG A 363 -16.01 6.68 -7.80
CA ARG A 363 -16.91 5.83 -8.62
C ARG A 363 -17.83 6.66 -9.54
N ASP A 364 -18.36 7.77 -9.03
CA ASP A 364 -19.19 8.69 -9.77
C ASP A 364 -18.43 9.33 -10.94
N VAL A 365 -17.25 9.91 -10.68
CA VAL A 365 -16.40 10.52 -11.71
C VAL A 365 -15.93 9.50 -12.77
N GLU A 366 -15.73 8.24 -12.39
CA GLU A 366 -15.39 7.15 -13.30
C GLU A 366 -16.62 6.59 -14.04
N GLY A 367 -17.81 7.19 -13.84
CA GLY A 367 -19.05 6.79 -14.51
C GLY A 367 -19.61 5.43 -14.07
N ARG A 368 -19.24 4.97 -12.87
CA ARG A 368 -19.66 3.68 -12.31
C ARG A 368 -20.98 3.76 -11.53
N LEU A 369 -21.42 4.96 -11.17
CA LEU A 369 -22.65 5.19 -10.41
C LEU A 369 -23.61 6.11 -11.19
N SER A 370 -24.90 5.83 -11.10
CA SER A 370 -25.92 6.80 -11.47
C SER A 370 -26.12 7.83 -10.34
N VAL A 371 -26.75 8.96 -10.63
CA VAL A 371 -27.00 10.00 -9.63
C VAL A 371 -27.86 9.49 -8.48
N GLU A 372 -28.80 8.58 -8.74
CA GLU A 372 -29.63 7.93 -7.73
C GLU A 372 -28.79 7.04 -6.82
N TRP A 373 -27.86 6.26 -7.39
CA TRP A 373 -26.96 5.43 -6.61
C TRP A 373 -25.98 6.23 -5.76
N VAL A 374 -25.53 7.38 -6.24
CA VAL A 374 -24.72 8.31 -5.44
C VAL A 374 -25.53 8.80 -4.23
N ALA A 375 -26.77 9.22 -4.46
CA ALA A 375 -27.66 9.69 -3.40
C ALA A 375 -28.01 8.59 -2.38
N ASP A 376 -28.26 7.37 -2.85
CA ASP A 376 -28.49 6.19 -2.00
C ASP A 376 -27.28 5.86 -1.14
N ASP A 377 -26.07 5.78 -1.74
CA ASP A 377 -24.83 5.44 -1.01
C ASP A 377 -24.50 6.52 0.04
N LEU A 378 -24.63 7.81 -0.29
CA LEU A 378 -24.40 8.91 0.66
C LEU A 378 -25.44 8.93 1.79
N SER A 379 -26.71 8.65 1.48
CA SER A 379 -27.76 8.59 2.49
C SER A 379 -27.59 7.40 3.43
N ALA A 380 -27.25 6.22 2.89
CA ALA A 380 -26.96 5.04 3.69
C ALA A 380 -25.71 5.24 4.57
N LEU A 381 -24.69 5.95 4.07
CA LEU A 381 -23.52 6.33 4.86
C LEU A 381 -23.90 7.26 6.01
N ALA A 382 -24.71 8.29 5.76
CA ALA A 382 -25.19 9.22 6.76
C ALA A 382 -26.00 8.50 7.87
N ASP A 383 -26.93 7.65 7.48
CA ASP A 383 -27.74 6.83 8.40
C ASP A 383 -26.85 5.95 9.28
N THR A 384 -25.83 5.30 8.68
CA THR A 384 -24.93 4.41 9.41
C THR A 384 -24.04 5.19 10.39
N VAL A 385 -23.52 6.35 9.97
CA VAL A 385 -22.69 7.22 10.81
C VAL A 385 -23.50 7.75 12.01
N LEU A 386 -24.73 8.22 11.77
CA LEU A 386 -25.63 8.70 12.83
C LEU A 386 -25.95 7.58 13.83
N LYS A 387 -26.27 6.38 13.36
CA LYS A 387 -26.52 5.19 14.18
C LYS A 387 -25.31 4.83 15.06
N VAL A 388 -24.13 4.79 14.46
CA VAL A 388 -22.89 4.46 15.19
C VAL A 388 -22.53 5.56 16.17
N ALA A 389 -22.62 6.84 15.78
CA ALA A 389 -22.35 7.98 16.66
C ALA A 389 -23.27 7.98 17.88
N MET A 390 -24.59 7.81 17.67
CA MET A 390 -25.57 7.74 18.76
C MET A 390 -25.24 6.61 19.75
N ARG A 391 -24.91 5.41 19.24
CA ARG A 391 -24.54 4.27 20.08
C ARG A 391 -23.26 4.52 20.87
N TRP A 392 -22.24 5.11 20.24
CA TRP A 392 -20.98 5.42 20.92
C TRP A 392 -21.15 6.52 21.97
N CYS A 393 -21.85 7.62 21.64
CA CYS A 393 -22.14 8.69 22.60
C CYS A 393 -22.94 8.16 23.78
N TRP A 394 -23.94 7.31 23.54
CA TRP A 394 -24.71 6.69 24.63
C TRP A 394 -23.83 5.84 25.54
N ALA A 395 -22.88 5.11 24.98
CA ALA A 395 -21.93 4.31 25.76
C ALA A 395 -21.01 5.13 26.66
N LEU A 396 -20.72 6.39 26.32
CA LEU A 396 -19.88 7.29 27.11
C LEU A 396 -20.61 7.94 28.30
N ILE A 397 -21.95 7.92 28.32
CA ILE A 397 -22.74 8.50 29.41
C ILE A 397 -22.55 7.62 30.67
N ARG A 398 -22.03 8.21 31.76
CA ARG A 398 -21.72 7.49 33.01
C ARG A 398 -22.94 7.01 33.75
N GLN A 399 -24.02 7.81 33.78
CA GLN A 399 -25.28 7.51 34.50
C GLN A 399 -26.41 7.31 33.48
N ARG A 400 -26.48 6.11 32.90
CA ARG A 400 -27.53 5.73 31.98
C ARG A 400 -28.71 5.12 32.75
N HIS A 401 -29.89 5.59 32.49
CA HIS A 401 -31.12 5.03 33.05
C HIS A 401 -31.63 3.80 32.27
N ARG A 402 -31.08 3.53 31.08
CA ARG A 402 -31.39 2.37 30.23
C ARG A 402 -30.10 1.89 29.54
N GLU A 403 -30.05 0.64 29.20
CA GLU A 403 -28.93 0.07 28.42
C GLU A 403 -28.96 0.57 26.95
N VAL A 404 -30.14 0.61 26.35
CA VAL A 404 -30.37 1.09 25.00
C VAL A 404 -31.09 2.43 25.04
N PRO A 405 -30.62 3.46 24.28
CA PRO A 405 -31.27 4.77 24.27
C PRO A 405 -32.68 4.68 23.67
N ALA A 406 -33.66 5.32 24.30
CA ALA A 406 -34.98 5.55 23.72
C ALA A 406 -34.97 6.90 22.97
N ILE A 407 -34.11 6.97 21.95
CA ILE A 407 -33.91 8.15 21.09
C ILE A 407 -34.11 7.72 19.65
N ALA A 408 -34.86 8.49 18.89
CA ALA A 408 -34.98 8.38 17.45
C ALA A 408 -34.44 9.64 16.77
N ILE A 409 -33.80 9.46 15.64
CA ILE A 409 -33.38 10.54 14.74
C ILE A 409 -34.34 10.55 13.55
N LEU A 410 -35.08 11.63 13.41
CA LEU A 410 -35.98 11.85 12.26
C LEU A 410 -35.22 12.67 11.22
N ALA A 411 -35.10 12.14 10.03
CA ALA A 411 -34.46 12.82 8.90
C ALA A 411 -35.50 13.58 8.07
N TYR A 412 -35.19 14.79 7.69
CA TYR A 412 -35.94 15.66 6.81
C TYR A 412 -35.13 16.04 5.58
N GLY A 413 -35.68 16.90 4.72
CA GLY A 413 -34.96 17.43 3.57
C GLY A 413 -34.37 16.36 2.68
N LYS A 414 -33.13 16.55 2.25
CA LYS A 414 -32.41 15.63 1.36
C LYS A 414 -32.14 14.27 1.98
N LEU A 415 -31.81 14.22 3.29
CA LEU A 415 -31.60 12.96 3.97
C LEU A 415 -32.91 12.16 4.09
N GLY A 416 -34.01 12.84 4.46
CA GLY A 416 -35.32 12.19 4.53
C GLY A 416 -35.84 11.69 3.19
N GLY A 417 -35.52 12.40 2.11
CA GLY A 417 -35.86 12.00 0.72
C GLY A 417 -34.84 11.03 0.09
N LYS A 418 -33.73 10.71 0.75
CA LYS A 418 -32.59 9.96 0.20
C LYS A 418 -32.00 10.60 -1.07
N GLU A 419 -31.85 11.91 -1.04
CA GLU A 419 -31.35 12.74 -2.13
C GLU A 419 -30.07 13.49 -1.75
N LEU A 420 -29.23 12.92 -0.87
CA LEU A 420 -27.98 13.55 -0.44
C LEU A 420 -26.98 13.69 -1.59
N GLY A 421 -26.36 14.87 -1.67
CA GLY A 421 -25.17 15.12 -2.48
C GLY A 421 -23.93 15.29 -1.62
N TYR A 422 -22.75 15.41 -2.24
CA TYR A 422 -21.43 15.44 -1.56
C TYR A 422 -21.27 16.59 -0.54
N GLY A 423 -21.91 17.70 -0.72
CA GLY A 423 -21.84 18.86 0.19
C GLY A 423 -23.16 19.14 0.92
N SER A 424 -24.07 18.17 0.98
CA SER A 424 -25.34 18.34 1.67
C SER A 424 -25.16 18.33 3.19
N ASP A 425 -25.88 19.20 3.85
CA ASP A 425 -26.13 19.17 5.29
C ASP A 425 -27.19 18.11 5.65
N LEU A 426 -27.27 17.81 6.93
CA LEU A 426 -28.23 16.85 7.47
C LEU A 426 -29.32 17.59 8.26
N ASP A 427 -30.53 17.63 7.69
CA ASP A 427 -31.72 18.12 8.38
C ASP A 427 -32.27 17.02 9.29
N ILE A 428 -31.96 17.09 10.58
CA ILE A 428 -32.34 16.04 11.56
C ILE A 428 -32.99 16.62 12.80
N VAL A 429 -33.91 15.86 13.37
CA VAL A 429 -34.56 16.17 14.66
C VAL A 429 -34.40 14.97 15.59
N PHE A 430 -33.98 15.21 16.80
CA PHE A 430 -33.91 14.20 17.86
C PHE A 430 -35.23 14.13 18.61
N VAL A 431 -35.78 12.93 18.71
CA VAL A 431 -36.97 12.63 19.50
C VAL A 431 -36.60 11.65 20.58
N TYR A 432 -36.97 11.93 21.81
CA TYR A 432 -36.63 11.09 22.96
C TYR A 432 -37.84 10.97 23.93
N GLU A 433 -37.88 9.86 24.69
CA GLU A 433 -38.85 9.67 25.79
C GLU A 433 -38.46 10.47 27.05
#